data_436a04900bf119fa582e3210354c2c15
#
_entry.id   436a04900bf119fa582e3210354c2c15
#
_cell.length_a   1.000
_cell.length_b   1.000
_cell.length_c   1.000
_cell.angle_alpha   90.00
_cell.angle_beta   90.00
_cell.angle_gamma   90.00
#
_symmetry.space_group_name_H-M   'P 1'
#
loop_
_entity.id
_entity.type
_entity.pdbx_description
1 polymer ?
#
loop_
_entity_poly.entity_id
_entity_poly.type
_entity_poly.pdbx_seq_one_letter_code
_entity_poly.pdbx_strand_id
1 'polypeptide(L)'
;MPKDTHDFKNFPELSNNQMGRFYFDSPHKQITENFNAKVVKVIDGDTIRVKWEERSFDFPVRLANLAAAELGESGGLESAKWLAERILGQEVDIILTPERVEKWGRILGYVVHNGINMSEESTMFGMSVPWGERGSTIPSFSSELARFD
;
A
#
# COMPACT_ATOMS: atom_id res chain seq x y z
N MET A 1 -27.80 -13.55 -21.94
CA MET A 1 -27.08 -13.43 -20.67
C MET A 1 -26.02 -12.35 -20.79
N PRO A 2 -25.98 -11.43 -19.86
CA PRO A 2 -24.88 -10.47 -19.88
C PRO A 2 -23.57 -11.21 -19.67
N LYS A 3 -22.58 -10.82 -20.41
CA LYS A 3 -21.23 -11.37 -20.25
C LYS A 3 -20.64 -10.84 -18.93
N ASP A 4 -20.01 -11.69 -18.16
CA ASP A 4 -19.28 -11.25 -16.99
C ASP A 4 -18.13 -10.33 -17.42
N THR A 5 -18.03 -9.21 -16.76
CA THR A 5 -17.00 -8.23 -17.02
C THR A 5 -16.38 -7.76 -15.70
N HIS A 6 -15.18 -7.25 -15.80
CA HIS A 6 -14.48 -6.66 -14.67
C HIS A 6 -14.35 -5.15 -14.91
N ASP A 7 -14.55 -4.36 -13.87
CA ASP A 7 -14.43 -2.91 -13.95
C ASP A 7 -12.96 -2.50 -13.80
N PHE A 8 -12.22 -2.49 -14.91
CA PHE A 8 -10.80 -2.13 -14.93
C PHE A 8 -10.54 -0.65 -14.66
N LYS A 9 -11.54 0.19 -14.82
CA LYS A 9 -11.37 1.62 -14.56
C LYS A 9 -11.22 1.91 -13.06
N ASN A 10 -12.10 1.33 -12.26
CA ASN A 10 -12.08 1.54 -10.81
C ASN A 10 -11.22 0.53 -10.07
N PHE A 11 -11.04 -0.66 -10.66
CA PHE A 11 -10.26 -1.76 -10.09
C PHE A 11 -9.26 -2.26 -11.14
N PRO A 12 -8.17 -1.54 -11.36
CA PRO A 12 -7.26 -1.87 -12.45
C PRO A 12 -6.54 -3.21 -12.28
N GLU A 13 -6.40 -3.70 -11.03
CA GLU A 13 -5.73 -4.97 -10.77
C GLU A 13 -6.73 -6.08 -10.55
N LEU A 14 -6.44 -7.24 -11.14
CA LEU A 14 -7.18 -8.46 -10.92
C LEU A 14 -6.59 -9.20 -9.73
N SER A 15 -7.44 -9.70 -8.83
CA SER A 15 -6.99 -10.62 -7.80
C SER A 15 -6.51 -11.93 -8.44
N ASN A 16 -5.78 -12.75 -7.68
CA ASN A 16 -5.31 -14.03 -8.19
C ASN A 16 -6.48 -14.92 -8.68
N ASN A 17 -7.61 -14.87 -7.97
CA ASN A 17 -8.79 -15.64 -8.38
C ASN A 17 -9.43 -15.11 -9.67
N GLN A 18 -9.30 -13.83 -9.93
CA GLN A 18 -9.85 -13.20 -11.14
C GLN A 18 -8.96 -13.34 -12.37
N MET A 19 -7.68 -13.60 -12.17
CA MET A 19 -6.71 -13.65 -13.27
C MET A 19 -7.07 -14.66 -14.35
N GLY A 20 -7.47 -15.86 -13.97
CA GLY A 20 -7.84 -16.90 -14.95
C GLY A 20 -9.06 -16.56 -15.79
N ARG A 21 -9.90 -15.65 -15.30
CA ARG A 21 -11.16 -15.30 -15.96
C ARG A 21 -11.05 -14.05 -16.81
N PHE A 22 -10.33 -13.03 -16.33
CA PHE A 22 -10.34 -11.70 -16.92
C PHE A 22 -9.00 -11.21 -17.45
N TYR A 23 -7.95 -12.00 -17.34
CA TYR A 23 -6.60 -11.55 -17.71
C TYR A 23 -6.53 -10.99 -19.14
N PHE A 24 -7.10 -11.70 -20.10
CA PHE A 24 -7.05 -11.27 -21.49
C PHE A 24 -7.98 -10.09 -21.81
N ASP A 25 -8.87 -9.74 -20.91
CA ASP A 25 -9.75 -8.58 -21.06
C ASP A 25 -9.12 -7.30 -20.55
N SER A 26 -7.98 -7.38 -19.87
CA SER A 26 -7.33 -6.20 -19.29
C SER A 26 -6.83 -5.24 -20.38
N PRO A 27 -7.20 -3.95 -20.31
CA PRO A 27 -6.71 -2.95 -21.26
C PRO A 27 -5.29 -2.47 -20.95
N HIS A 28 -4.66 -2.98 -19.89
CA HIS A 28 -3.31 -2.63 -19.49
C HIS A 28 -2.63 -3.84 -18.86
N LYS A 29 -1.31 -3.74 -18.72
CA LYS A 29 -0.51 -4.81 -18.11
C LYS A 29 -0.88 -4.97 -16.62
N GLN A 30 -1.16 -6.19 -16.21
CA GLN A 30 -1.36 -6.53 -14.81
C GLN A 30 -0.01 -6.63 -14.10
N ILE A 31 0.01 -6.25 -12.83
CA ILE A 31 1.24 -6.26 -12.02
C ILE A 31 1.38 -7.61 -11.34
N THR A 32 2.34 -8.39 -11.78
CA THR A 32 2.59 -9.75 -11.28
C THR A 32 3.97 -9.93 -10.66
N GLU A 33 4.80 -8.90 -10.71
CA GLU A 33 6.17 -8.91 -10.19
C GLU A 33 6.42 -7.66 -9.36
N ASN A 34 7.42 -7.71 -8.50
CA ASN A 34 7.87 -6.54 -7.78
C ASN A 34 8.27 -5.45 -8.77
N PHE A 35 8.04 -4.20 -8.42
CA PHE A 35 8.27 -3.09 -9.35
C PHE A 35 8.68 -1.83 -8.60
N ASN A 36 9.25 -0.89 -9.36
CA ASN A 36 9.61 0.43 -8.86
C ASN A 36 8.60 1.45 -9.38
N ALA A 37 8.25 2.42 -8.53
CA ALA A 37 7.29 3.45 -8.92
C ALA A 37 7.55 4.74 -8.14
N LYS A 38 7.06 5.85 -8.70
CA LYS A 38 7.14 7.16 -8.05
C LYS A 38 5.88 7.39 -7.23
N VAL A 39 6.05 7.82 -5.99
CA VAL A 39 4.93 8.17 -5.12
C VAL A 39 4.42 9.55 -5.51
N VAL A 40 3.19 9.62 -5.99
CA VAL A 40 2.60 10.89 -6.45
C VAL A 40 1.59 11.47 -5.46
N LYS A 41 1.11 10.66 -4.52
CA LYS A 41 0.18 11.12 -3.48
C LYS A 41 0.24 10.18 -2.28
N VAL A 42 0.08 10.72 -1.09
CA VAL A 42 -0.17 9.93 0.12
C VAL A 42 -1.63 10.17 0.50
N ILE A 43 -2.42 9.10 0.52
CA ILE A 43 -3.85 9.18 0.82
C ILE A 43 -4.05 9.18 2.34
N ASP A 44 -3.42 8.25 3.01
CA ASP A 44 -3.35 8.18 4.47
C ASP A 44 -2.08 7.43 4.87
N GLY A 45 -1.93 7.08 6.14
CA GLY A 45 -0.69 6.47 6.63
C GLY A 45 -0.40 5.06 6.13
N ASP A 46 -1.31 4.45 5.40
CA ASP A 46 -1.15 3.09 4.88
C ASP A 46 -1.50 2.94 3.40
N THR A 47 -1.82 4.04 2.72
CA THR A 47 -2.23 4.00 1.32
C THR A 47 -1.61 5.16 0.55
N ILE A 48 -0.96 4.83 -0.55
CA ILE A 48 -0.32 5.81 -1.44
C ILE A 48 -0.84 5.63 -2.86
N ARG A 49 -0.66 6.64 -3.70
CA ARG A 49 -0.82 6.51 -5.15
C ARG A 49 0.54 6.59 -5.79
N VAL A 50 0.77 5.73 -6.76
CA VAL A 50 2.06 5.66 -7.45
C VAL A 50 1.88 5.76 -8.95
N LYS A 51 2.93 6.23 -9.63
CA LYS A 51 3.05 6.24 -11.07
C LYS A 51 4.11 5.22 -11.47
N TRP A 52 3.68 4.22 -12.24
CA TRP A 52 4.55 3.17 -12.76
C TRP A 52 4.87 3.47 -14.22
N GLU A 53 6.12 3.27 -14.61
CA GLU A 53 6.60 3.56 -15.95
C GLU A 53 5.78 2.85 -17.05
N GLU A 54 5.32 1.63 -16.78
CA GLU A 54 4.59 0.81 -17.75
C GLU A 54 3.08 1.07 -17.78
N ARG A 55 2.61 2.12 -17.11
CA ARG A 55 1.19 2.41 -17.00
C ARG A 55 0.94 3.92 -17.13
N SER A 56 -0.04 4.30 -17.94
CA SER A 56 -0.32 5.71 -18.21
C SER A 56 -1.10 6.45 -17.12
N PHE A 57 -1.56 5.75 -16.10
CA PHE A 57 -2.34 6.33 -15.00
C PHE A 57 -1.72 5.95 -13.65
N ASP A 58 -1.92 6.79 -12.63
CA ASP A 58 -1.52 6.44 -11.28
C ASP A 58 -2.56 5.53 -10.64
N PHE A 59 -2.15 4.80 -9.61
CA PHE A 59 -3.03 3.82 -8.96
C PHE A 59 -2.64 3.65 -7.49
N PRO A 60 -3.59 3.17 -6.66
CA PRO A 60 -3.32 3.04 -5.24
C PRO A 60 -2.53 1.77 -4.91
N VAL A 61 -1.67 1.91 -3.90
CA VAL A 61 -0.96 0.80 -3.27
C VAL A 61 -1.23 0.85 -1.77
N ARG A 62 -1.74 -0.24 -1.22
CA ARG A 62 -1.94 -0.42 0.20
C ARG A 62 -0.67 -1.01 0.80
N LEU A 63 -0.10 -0.36 1.79
CA LEU A 63 1.09 -0.86 2.47
C LEU A 63 0.75 -2.13 3.24
N ALA A 64 1.54 -3.17 3.03
CA ALA A 64 1.31 -4.48 3.64
C ALA A 64 1.71 -4.48 5.11
N ASN A 65 1.02 -5.31 5.88
CA ASN A 65 1.33 -5.64 7.27
C ASN A 65 1.31 -4.45 8.24
N LEU A 66 0.46 -3.44 7.96
CA LEU A 66 0.25 -2.37 8.92
C LEU A 66 -1.18 -1.84 8.86
N ALA A 67 -1.59 -1.19 9.90
CA ALA A 67 -2.83 -0.43 9.96
C ALA A 67 -2.52 0.93 10.56
N ALA A 68 -2.76 1.99 9.79
CA ALA A 68 -2.63 3.36 10.26
C ALA A 68 -4.02 3.92 10.55
N ALA A 69 -4.09 4.94 11.40
CA ALA A 69 -5.34 5.66 11.61
C ALA A 69 -5.74 6.36 10.30
N GLU A 70 -7.02 6.33 9.99
CA GLU A 70 -7.54 7.05 8.82
C GLU A 70 -7.55 8.55 9.09
N LEU A 71 -7.61 9.36 8.03
CA LEU A 71 -7.53 10.82 8.17
C LEU A 71 -8.56 11.42 9.12
N GLY A 72 -9.75 10.83 9.24
CA GLY A 72 -10.78 11.28 10.16
C GLY A 72 -10.60 10.82 11.60
N GLU A 73 -9.62 9.95 11.87
CA GLU A 73 -9.37 9.41 13.20
C GLU A 73 -8.24 10.16 13.91
N SER A 74 -8.17 10.00 15.23
CA SER A 74 -7.05 10.53 16.03
C SER A 74 -5.73 9.93 15.51
N GLY A 75 -4.77 10.79 15.23
CA GLY A 75 -3.46 10.39 14.71
C GLY A 75 -3.41 10.15 13.20
N GLY A 76 -4.55 10.20 12.49
CA GLY A 76 -4.58 9.95 11.07
C GLY A 76 -3.82 10.96 10.24
N LEU A 77 -3.96 12.24 10.56
CA LEU A 77 -3.24 13.31 9.87
C LEU A 77 -1.73 13.21 10.09
N GLU A 78 -1.32 12.94 11.30
CA GLU A 78 0.11 12.80 11.65
C GLU A 78 0.73 11.62 10.94
N SER A 79 0.03 10.50 10.89
CA SER A 79 0.48 9.28 10.21
C SER A 79 0.67 9.54 8.71
N ALA A 80 -0.30 10.19 8.08
CA ALA A 80 -0.22 10.54 6.66
C ALA A 80 0.90 11.54 6.38
N LYS A 81 1.04 12.56 7.22
CA LYS A 81 2.12 13.55 7.08
C LYS A 81 3.50 12.91 7.23
N TRP A 82 3.66 12.05 8.21
CA TRP A 82 4.92 11.34 8.42
C TRP A 82 5.30 10.55 7.16
N LEU A 83 4.37 9.80 6.61
CA LEU A 83 4.62 9.01 5.41
C LEU A 83 4.95 9.92 4.21
N ALA A 84 4.19 11.00 4.03
CA ALA A 84 4.43 11.95 2.94
C ALA A 84 5.83 12.58 3.05
N GLU A 85 6.26 12.96 4.23
CA GLU A 85 7.60 13.53 4.44
C GLU A 85 8.70 12.55 4.05
N ARG A 86 8.45 11.26 4.20
CA ARG A 86 9.42 10.21 3.88
C ARG A 86 9.49 9.92 2.38
N ILE A 87 8.36 9.80 1.72
CA ILE A 87 8.34 9.19 0.38
C ILE A 87 7.58 9.97 -0.69
N LEU A 88 6.88 11.05 -0.38
CA LEU A 88 6.16 11.79 -1.42
C LEU A 88 7.15 12.33 -2.46
N GLY A 89 6.88 12.03 -3.74
CA GLY A 89 7.74 12.43 -4.84
C GLY A 89 8.97 11.54 -5.05
N GLN A 90 9.13 10.52 -4.23
CA GLN A 90 10.29 9.62 -4.29
C GLN A 90 9.99 8.37 -5.08
N GLU A 91 11.04 7.77 -5.64
CA GLU A 91 10.99 6.44 -6.22
C GLU A 91 11.05 5.41 -5.08
N VAL A 92 10.17 4.43 -5.13
CA VAL A 92 10.12 3.37 -4.12
C VAL A 92 10.03 2.02 -4.81
N ASP A 93 10.49 0.99 -4.11
CA ASP A 93 10.32 -0.38 -4.55
C ASP A 93 9.06 -0.95 -3.90
N ILE A 94 8.21 -1.56 -4.70
CA ILE A 94 6.99 -2.23 -4.23
C ILE A 94 7.23 -3.72 -4.29
N ILE A 95 7.24 -4.37 -3.12
CA ILE A 95 7.44 -5.81 -2.99
C ILE A 95 6.06 -6.43 -2.75
N LEU A 96 5.57 -7.17 -3.73
CA LEU A 96 4.21 -7.72 -3.68
C LEU A 96 4.07 -8.79 -2.60
N THR A 97 2.92 -8.82 -1.94
CA THR A 97 2.54 -9.96 -1.12
C THR A 97 2.09 -11.11 -2.02
N PRO A 98 1.98 -12.35 -1.50
CA PRO A 98 1.46 -13.47 -2.30
C PRO A 98 0.07 -13.21 -2.87
N GLU A 99 -0.79 -12.49 -2.15
CA GLU A 99 -2.14 -12.14 -2.61
C GLU A 99 -2.11 -11.10 -3.72
N ARG A 100 -1.11 -10.25 -3.78
CA ARG A 100 -0.90 -9.16 -4.73
C ARG A 100 -1.94 -8.04 -4.62
N VAL A 101 -3.18 -8.36 -4.38
CA VAL A 101 -4.32 -7.41 -4.38
C VAL A 101 -5.13 -7.68 -3.12
N GLU A 102 -5.49 -6.63 -2.40
CA GLU A 102 -6.32 -6.77 -1.21
C GLU A 102 -7.81 -6.75 -1.58
N LYS A 103 -8.68 -6.99 -0.61
CA LYS A 103 -10.12 -7.20 -0.86
C LYS A 103 -10.82 -6.00 -1.53
N TRP A 104 -10.26 -4.81 -1.44
CA TRP A 104 -10.81 -3.61 -2.08
C TRP A 104 -10.21 -3.35 -3.47
N GLY A 105 -9.43 -4.29 -3.99
CA GLY A 105 -8.90 -4.20 -5.35
C GLY A 105 -7.61 -3.40 -5.49
N ARG A 106 -6.98 -3.00 -4.39
CA ARG A 106 -5.72 -2.26 -4.43
C ARG A 106 -4.54 -3.22 -4.38
N ILE A 107 -3.43 -2.84 -5.03
CA ILE A 107 -2.17 -3.57 -4.87
C ILE A 107 -1.80 -3.58 -3.39
N LEU A 108 -1.40 -4.74 -2.89
CA LEU A 108 -0.94 -4.93 -1.52
C LEU A 108 0.55 -5.27 -1.56
N GLY A 109 1.37 -4.37 -1.03
CA GLY A 109 2.82 -4.57 -1.10
C GLY A 109 3.57 -3.85 0.01
N TYR A 110 4.79 -4.31 0.24
CA TYR A 110 5.73 -3.59 1.10
C TYR A 110 6.37 -2.47 0.28
N VAL A 111 6.34 -1.27 0.82
CA VAL A 111 6.92 -0.09 0.18
C VAL A 111 8.30 0.14 0.79
N VAL A 112 9.33 0.03 -0.03
CA VAL A 112 10.73 0.12 0.41
C VAL A 112 11.37 1.35 -0.22
N HIS A 113 11.91 2.22 0.62
CA HIS A 113 12.60 3.43 0.20
C HIS A 113 14.02 3.42 0.77
N ASN A 114 15.00 3.47 -0.12
CA ASN A 114 16.42 3.41 0.26
C ASN A 114 16.74 2.20 1.16
N GLY A 115 16.13 1.06 0.86
CA GLY A 115 16.34 -0.16 1.63
C GLY A 115 15.53 -0.26 2.92
N ILE A 116 14.70 0.74 3.23
CA ILE A 116 13.91 0.76 4.46
C ILE A 116 12.45 0.47 4.15
N ASN A 117 11.90 -0.55 4.81
CA ASN A 117 10.49 -0.91 4.70
C ASN A 117 9.65 0.11 5.47
N MET A 118 8.78 0.83 4.78
CA MET A 118 7.96 1.88 5.38
C MET A 118 6.99 1.36 6.42
N SER A 119 6.50 0.12 6.28
CA SER A 119 5.63 -0.48 7.29
C SER A 119 6.35 -0.67 8.63
N GLU A 120 7.59 -1.14 8.57
CA GLU A 120 8.41 -1.33 9.78
C GLU A 120 8.77 0.02 10.40
N GLU A 121 9.20 0.97 9.60
CA GLU A 121 9.59 2.29 10.10
C GLU A 121 8.39 3.02 10.69
N SER A 122 7.24 2.98 10.03
CA SER A 122 6.00 3.58 10.51
C SER A 122 5.59 3.02 11.88
N THR A 123 5.68 1.71 12.04
CA THR A 123 5.37 1.05 13.31
C THR A 123 6.39 1.43 14.39
N MET A 124 7.67 1.47 14.03
CA MET A 124 8.75 1.85 14.95
C MET A 124 8.56 3.26 15.50
N PHE A 125 8.11 4.19 14.65
CA PHE A 125 7.88 5.59 15.05
C PHE A 125 6.49 5.82 15.65
N GLY A 126 5.70 4.77 15.87
CA GLY A 126 4.39 4.90 16.50
C GLY A 126 3.30 5.47 15.60
N MET A 127 3.52 5.49 14.28
CA MET A 127 2.58 6.04 13.30
C MET A 127 1.53 5.00 12.85
N SER A 128 1.76 3.73 13.14
CA SER A 128 0.87 2.63 12.78
C SER A 128 1.09 1.45 13.71
N VAL A 129 0.25 0.43 13.56
CA VAL A 129 0.40 -0.85 14.24
C VAL A 129 0.45 -1.96 13.18
N PRO A 130 1.05 -3.14 13.48
CA PRO A 130 0.95 -4.28 12.59
C PRO A 130 -0.51 -4.65 12.32
N TRP A 131 -0.80 -5.19 11.15
CA TRP A 131 -2.18 -5.44 10.73
C TRP A 131 -3.00 -6.23 11.76
N GLY A 132 -2.42 -7.27 12.34
CA GLY A 132 -3.10 -8.11 13.32
C GLY A 132 -3.43 -7.42 14.63
N GLU A 133 -2.93 -6.21 14.86
CA GLU A 133 -3.11 -5.42 16.07
C GLU A 133 -3.99 -4.18 15.84
N ARG A 134 -4.70 -4.13 14.71
CA ARG A 134 -5.60 -3.01 14.41
C ARG A 134 -6.64 -2.88 15.54
N GLY A 135 -6.78 -1.63 16.01
CA GLY A 135 -7.65 -1.33 17.17
C GLY A 135 -6.94 -1.37 18.50
N SER A 136 -5.70 -1.87 18.54
CA SER A 136 -4.87 -1.83 19.73
C SER A 136 -4.32 -0.41 19.95
N THR A 137 -3.96 -0.11 21.19
CA THR A 137 -3.25 1.14 21.49
C THR A 137 -1.87 1.06 20.82
N ILE A 138 -1.52 2.10 20.09
CA ILE A 138 -0.20 2.19 19.46
C ILE A 138 0.84 2.29 20.59
N PRO A 139 1.85 1.39 20.61
CA PRO A 139 2.88 1.44 21.64
C PRO A 139 3.62 2.78 21.63
N SER A 140 4.07 3.21 22.80
CA SER A 140 4.89 4.42 22.86
C SER A 140 6.23 4.16 22.18
N PHE A 141 6.80 5.22 21.59
CA PHE A 141 8.09 5.13 20.93
C PHE A 141 9.18 4.57 21.85
N SER A 142 9.18 4.98 23.10
CA SER A 142 10.16 4.48 24.07
C SER A 142 10.03 2.98 24.32
N SER A 143 8.81 2.44 24.35
CA SER A 143 8.60 1.00 24.51
C SER A 143 9.12 0.23 23.31
N GLU A 144 8.90 0.74 22.11
CA GLU A 144 9.41 0.11 20.90
C GLU A 144 10.93 0.10 20.86
N LEU A 145 11.57 1.20 21.23
CA LEU A 145 13.03 1.29 21.31
C LEU A 145 13.59 0.29 22.32
N ALA A 146 12.93 0.11 23.45
CA ALA A 146 13.37 -0.82 24.47
C ALA A 146 13.42 -2.27 23.99
N ARG A 147 12.59 -2.61 22.99
CA ARG A 147 12.58 -3.97 22.42
C ARG A 147 13.78 -4.24 21.51
N PHE A 148 14.39 -3.21 20.98
CA PHE A 148 15.50 -3.34 20.04
C PHE A 148 16.86 -3.27 20.73
N ASP A 149 16.87 -2.89 21.96
CA ASP A 149 18.07 -2.86 22.78
C ASP A 149 18.32 -4.23 23.41
#